data_8166a578f7bc877b21e42aade87ddac0
#
_entry.id   8166a578f7bc877b21e42aade87ddac0
#
_cell.length_a   1.000
_cell.length_b   1.000
_cell.length_c   1.000
_cell.angle_alpha   90.00
_cell.angle_beta   90.00
_cell.angle_gamma   90.00
#
_symmetry.space_group_name_H-M   'P 1'
#
loop_
_entity.id
_entity.type
_entity.pdbx_description
1 polymer ?
#
loop_
_entity_poly.entity_id
_entity_poly.type
_entity_poly.pdbx_seq_one_letter_code
_entity_poly.pdbx_strand_id
1 'polypeptide(L)'
;RGANRSVPEEKIMAQIALLLQQGFKEICLTGIDACSYEPSFSRLVAAVLKGFPDLPSLQFGSLDPAAINDEFIELVHNYPNIYPHFHFSVQSGDNLILKRMGRRHSREDVISLCGRLREVRPECTFGADFICGFPTETDENFANTLKLIEEAGIDKLHVFPYSERPGTPAARMPQVPVHIRRERAEKLRNLRKEDK
;
A
#
# COMPACT_ATOMS: atom_id res chain seq x y z
N ARG A 1 -18.99 1.59 4.11
CA ARG A 1 -18.82 2.05 2.71
C ARG A 1 -19.61 1.22 1.69
N GLY A 2 -20.31 0.17 2.12
CA GLY A 2 -21.03 -0.74 1.25
C GLY A 2 -20.15 -1.85 0.65
N ALA A 3 -20.73 -2.69 -0.23
CA ALA A 3 -20.01 -3.75 -0.92
C ALA A 3 -19.04 -3.18 -1.97
N ASN A 4 -17.93 -3.87 -2.20
CA ASN A 4 -17.00 -3.55 -3.28
C ASN A 4 -17.73 -3.65 -4.63
N ARG A 5 -17.37 -2.75 -5.56
CA ARG A 5 -17.87 -2.76 -6.93
C ARG A 5 -16.68 -2.59 -7.87
N SER A 6 -16.40 -3.63 -8.63
CA SER A 6 -15.42 -3.58 -9.70
C SER A 6 -15.99 -2.91 -10.93
N VAL A 7 -15.26 -1.97 -11.51
CA VAL A 7 -15.60 -1.42 -12.82
C VAL A 7 -15.35 -2.51 -13.87
N PRO A 8 -16.26 -2.77 -14.83
CA PRO A 8 -16.03 -3.75 -15.90
C PRO A 8 -14.71 -3.49 -16.65
N GLU A 9 -13.98 -4.55 -16.97
CA GLU A 9 -12.68 -4.48 -17.64
C GLU A 9 -12.75 -3.68 -18.94
N GLU A 10 -13.79 -3.89 -19.75
CA GLU A 10 -13.97 -3.17 -21.03
C GLU A 10 -14.05 -1.65 -20.82
N LYS A 11 -14.65 -1.20 -19.73
CA LYS A 11 -14.73 0.25 -19.42
C LYS A 11 -13.36 0.80 -19.00
N ILE A 12 -12.59 0.02 -18.25
CA ILE A 12 -11.22 0.40 -17.86
C ILE A 12 -10.35 0.50 -19.11
N MET A 13 -10.40 -0.51 -19.99
CA MET A 13 -9.66 -0.54 -21.24
C MET A 13 -10.04 0.63 -22.16
N ALA A 14 -11.33 0.90 -22.32
CA ALA A 14 -11.82 2.05 -23.11
C ALA A 14 -11.33 3.38 -22.54
N GLN A 15 -11.33 3.55 -21.21
CA GLN A 15 -10.83 4.77 -20.55
C GLN A 15 -9.33 4.94 -20.77
N ILE A 16 -8.54 3.87 -20.66
CA ILE A 16 -7.09 3.91 -20.91
C ILE A 16 -6.82 4.29 -22.37
N ALA A 17 -7.53 3.67 -23.33
CA ALA A 17 -7.39 3.98 -24.73
C ALA A 17 -7.66 5.48 -25.02
N LEU A 18 -8.73 6.03 -24.42
CA LEU A 18 -9.06 7.46 -24.54
C LEU A 18 -7.95 8.36 -23.98
N LEU A 19 -7.41 8.04 -22.80
CA LEU A 19 -6.34 8.82 -22.20
C LEU A 19 -5.05 8.78 -23.03
N LEU A 20 -4.70 7.62 -23.58
CA LEU A 20 -3.54 7.48 -24.47
C LEU A 20 -3.72 8.28 -25.76
N GLN A 21 -4.92 8.29 -26.37
CA GLN A 21 -5.24 9.13 -27.53
C GLN A 21 -5.12 10.63 -27.23
N GLN A 22 -5.37 11.04 -26.00
CA GLN A 22 -5.18 12.42 -25.51
C GLN A 22 -3.72 12.76 -25.19
N GLY A 23 -2.79 11.81 -25.35
CA GLY A 23 -1.36 12.00 -25.16
C GLY A 23 -0.86 11.79 -23.73
N PHE A 24 -1.69 11.27 -22.82
CA PHE A 24 -1.22 10.88 -21.49
C PHE A 24 -0.26 9.70 -21.60
N LYS A 25 0.85 9.76 -20.87
CA LYS A 25 1.92 8.74 -20.90
C LYS A 25 1.97 7.89 -19.62
N GLU A 26 1.26 8.30 -18.59
CA GLU A 26 1.21 7.63 -17.30
C GLU A 26 -0.24 7.30 -16.95
N ILE A 27 -0.48 6.04 -16.64
CA ILE A 27 -1.79 5.55 -16.19
C ILE A 27 -1.63 5.04 -14.77
N CYS A 28 -2.47 5.52 -13.86
CA CYS A 28 -2.53 5.01 -12.50
C CYS A 28 -3.85 4.25 -12.28
N LEU A 29 -3.74 2.94 -12.02
CA LEU A 29 -4.88 2.16 -11.57
C LEU A 29 -5.07 2.39 -10.07
N THR A 30 -6.23 2.92 -9.70
CA THR A 30 -6.52 3.28 -8.30
C THR A 30 -7.95 2.93 -7.92
N GLY A 31 -8.20 2.84 -6.62
CA GLY A 31 -9.51 2.58 -6.04
C GLY A 31 -9.46 2.67 -4.53
N ILE A 32 -10.61 2.55 -3.88
CA ILE A 32 -10.69 2.49 -2.40
C ILE A 32 -10.02 1.21 -1.89
N ASP A 33 -10.17 0.12 -2.63
CA ASP A 33 -9.53 -1.19 -2.44
C ASP A 33 -9.30 -1.81 -3.82
N ALA A 34 -8.29 -1.30 -4.53
CA ALA A 34 -7.99 -1.73 -5.89
C ALA A 34 -7.63 -3.22 -5.96
N CYS A 35 -6.97 -3.73 -4.92
CA CYS A 35 -6.56 -5.13 -4.85
C CYS A 35 -7.73 -6.12 -4.71
N SER A 36 -8.90 -5.65 -4.28
CA SER A 36 -10.14 -6.45 -4.25
C SER A 36 -10.92 -6.42 -5.58
N TYR A 37 -10.28 -6.04 -6.68
CA TYR A 37 -10.89 -6.09 -8.01
C TYR A 37 -11.26 -7.53 -8.40
N GLU A 38 -12.50 -7.72 -8.87
CA GLU A 38 -13.00 -9.03 -9.30
C GLU A 38 -12.93 -9.18 -10.84
N PRO A 39 -12.52 -10.36 -11.35
CA PRO A 39 -12.19 -11.58 -10.60
C PRO A 39 -10.77 -11.60 -10.01
N SER A 40 -9.85 -10.74 -10.47
CA SER A 40 -8.46 -10.68 -9.98
C SER A 40 -7.81 -9.38 -10.41
N PHE A 41 -7.15 -8.70 -9.47
CA PHE A 41 -6.37 -7.49 -9.75
C PHE A 41 -5.17 -7.79 -10.68
N SER A 42 -4.44 -8.88 -10.44
CA SER A 42 -3.30 -9.28 -11.29
C SER A 42 -3.75 -9.56 -12.73
N ARG A 43 -4.90 -10.20 -12.93
CA ARG A 43 -5.47 -10.43 -14.27
C ARG A 43 -5.83 -9.12 -14.97
N LEU A 44 -6.42 -8.16 -14.26
CA LEU A 44 -6.67 -6.83 -14.81
C LEU A 44 -5.37 -6.16 -15.25
N VAL A 45 -4.35 -6.17 -14.39
CA VAL A 45 -3.02 -5.61 -14.71
C VAL A 45 -2.44 -6.29 -15.95
N ALA A 46 -2.51 -7.62 -16.02
CA ALA A 46 -2.06 -8.37 -17.19
C ALA A 46 -2.84 -8.00 -18.48
N ALA A 47 -4.16 -7.82 -18.39
CA ALA A 47 -4.98 -7.40 -19.52
C ALA A 47 -4.58 -6.00 -20.01
N VAL A 48 -4.36 -5.05 -19.09
CA VAL A 48 -3.90 -3.69 -19.43
C VAL A 48 -2.54 -3.73 -20.14
N LEU A 49 -1.56 -4.46 -19.58
CA LEU A 49 -0.22 -4.56 -20.15
C LEU A 49 -0.20 -5.21 -21.55
N LYS A 50 -1.04 -6.24 -21.75
CA LYS A 50 -1.19 -6.91 -23.05
C LYS A 50 -1.95 -6.05 -24.06
N GLY A 51 -2.98 -5.35 -23.62
CA GLY A 51 -3.82 -4.50 -24.47
C GLY A 51 -3.12 -3.20 -24.91
N PHE A 52 -2.17 -2.73 -24.11
CA PHE A 52 -1.42 -1.49 -24.36
C PHE A 52 0.10 -1.71 -24.20
N PRO A 53 0.74 -2.47 -25.10
CA PRO A 53 2.16 -2.79 -25.01
C PRO A 53 3.06 -1.54 -25.06
N ASP A 54 2.60 -0.49 -25.71
CA ASP A 54 3.31 0.79 -25.88
C ASP A 54 2.99 1.80 -24.74
N LEU A 55 2.24 1.40 -23.71
CA LEU A 55 1.99 2.26 -22.54
C LEU A 55 3.31 2.56 -21.83
N PRO A 56 3.75 3.83 -21.75
CA PRO A 56 5.08 4.16 -21.20
C PRO A 56 5.20 3.90 -19.70
N SER A 57 4.13 4.13 -18.92
CA SER A 57 4.15 3.97 -17.45
C SER A 57 2.79 3.53 -16.92
N LEU A 58 2.78 2.40 -16.21
CA LEU A 58 1.64 1.92 -15.42
C LEU A 58 1.98 2.02 -13.94
N GLN A 59 1.14 2.73 -13.20
CA GLN A 59 1.29 2.95 -11.76
C GLN A 59 0.06 2.42 -11.00
N PHE A 60 0.21 2.28 -9.69
CA PHE A 60 -0.86 1.80 -8.83
C PHE A 60 -1.08 2.77 -7.66
N GLY A 61 -2.34 2.92 -7.25
CA GLY A 61 -2.67 3.50 -5.95
C GLY A 61 -2.20 2.62 -4.80
N SER A 62 -2.66 2.91 -3.58
CA SER A 62 -2.30 2.09 -2.42
C SER A 62 -2.73 0.64 -2.58
N LEU A 63 -1.76 -0.27 -2.40
CA LEU A 63 -1.94 -1.71 -2.50
C LEU A 63 -2.07 -2.35 -1.11
N ASP A 64 -2.94 -3.34 -0.96
CA ASP A 64 -2.99 -4.16 0.25
C ASP A 64 -1.90 -5.24 0.16
N PRO A 65 -0.92 -5.29 1.09
CA PRO A 65 0.15 -6.30 1.05
C PRO A 65 -0.37 -7.74 0.97
N ALA A 66 -1.50 -8.04 1.64
CA ALA A 66 -2.11 -9.38 1.65
C ALA A 66 -2.70 -9.82 0.30
N ALA A 67 -2.88 -8.90 -0.64
CA ALA A 67 -3.51 -9.18 -1.93
C ALA A 67 -2.49 -9.27 -3.08
N ILE A 68 -1.22 -9.01 -2.83
CA ILE A 68 -0.16 -9.15 -3.83
C ILE A 68 0.28 -10.61 -3.88
N ASN A 69 0.01 -11.25 -5.01
CA ASN A 69 0.30 -12.65 -5.27
C ASN A 69 1.50 -12.82 -6.21
N ASP A 70 1.89 -14.08 -6.45
CA ASP A 70 3.02 -14.43 -7.31
C ASP A 70 2.81 -13.95 -8.75
N GLU A 71 1.57 -14.03 -9.27
CA GLU A 71 1.20 -13.53 -10.60
C GLU A 71 1.53 -12.04 -10.75
N PHE A 72 1.24 -11.22 -9.73
CA PHE A 72 1.59 -9.80 -9.77
C PHE A 72 3.10 -9.56 -9.79
N ILE A 73 3.86 -10.34 -8.99
CA ILE A 73 5.33 -10.25 -8.96
C ILE A 73 5.94 -10.64 -10.31
N GLU A 74 5.41 -11.67 -10.96
CA GLU A 74 5.81 -12.04 -12.32
C GLU A 74 5.52 -10.94 -13.34
N LEU A 75 4.40 -10.23 -13.22
CA LEU A 75 4.13 -9.06 -14.06
C LEU A 75 5.15 -7.95 -13.84
N VAL A 76 5.51 -7.67 -12.60
CA VAL A 76 6.55 -6.67 -12.28
C VAL A 76 7.90 -7.07 -12.88
N HIS A 77 8.24 -8.35 -12.88
CA HIS A 77 9.46 -8.87 -13.51
C HIS A 77 9.44 -8.70 -15.03
N ASN A 78 8.34 -9.10 -15.67
CA ASN A 78 8.27 -9.23 -17.13
C ASN A 78 7.92 -7.94 -17.89
N TYR A 79 7.34 -6.95 -17.21
CA TYR A 79 6.85 -5.72 -17.84
C TYR A 79 7.59 -4.47 -17.31
N PRO A 80 8.60 -3.97 -18.01
CA PRO A 80 9.40 -2.83 -17.58
C PRO A 80 8.61 -1.51 -17.51
N ASN A 81 7.47 -1.42 -18.16
CA ASN A 81 6.57 -0.28 -18.11
C ASN A 81 5.69 -0.21 -16.84
N ILE A 82 5.72 -1.20 -15.96
CA ILE A 82 5.27 -1.02 -14.58
C ILE A 82 6.26 -0.09 -13.87
N TYR A 83 5.77 1.04 -13.35
CA TYR A 83 6.61 1.98 -12.61
C TYR A 83 7.13 1.35 -11.32
N PRO A 84 8.46 1.38 -11.04
CA PRO A 84 9.06 0.63 -9.95
C PRO A 84 8.88 1.32 -8.58
N HIS A 85 7.70 1.83 -8.30
CA HIS A 85 7.33 2.37 -7.00
C HIS A 85 5.99 1.79 -6.55
N PHE A 86 5.98 1.15 -5.39
CA PHE A 86 4.77 0.54 -4.83
C PHE A 86 4.44 1.16 -3.49
N HIS A 87 3.22 1.66 -3.35
CA HIS A 87 2.73 2.21 -2.10
C HIS A 87 1.79 1.22 -1.41
N PHE A 88 2.09 0.86 -0.16
CA PHE A 88 1.37 -0.17 0.57
C PHE A 88 0.54 0.40 1.73
N SER A 89 -0.68 -0.12 1.91
CA SER A 89 -1.54 0.15 3.07
C SER A 89 -1.11 -0.70 4.28
N VAL A 90 0.11 -0.51 4.80
CA VAL A 90 0.69 -1.32 5.89
C VAL A 90 0.01 -1.05 7.23
N GLN A 91 -0.14 0.21 7.60
CA GLN A 91 -0.83 0.75 8.77
C GLN A 91 -0.07 0.60 10.11
N SER A 92 0.62 -0.51 10.38
CA SER A 92 1.43 -0.75 11.58
C SER A 92 2.52 -1.79 11.30
N GLY A 93 3.62 -1.74 12.02
CA GLY A 93 4.67 -2.76 11.99
C GLY A 93 4.58 -3.78 13.12
N ASP A 94 3.48 -3.80 13.84
CA ASP A 94 3.26 -4.72 14.96
C ASP A 94 2.06 -5.64 14.70
N ASN A 95 2.28 -6.96 14.80
CA ASN A 95 1.28 -7.97 14.46
C ASN A 95 0.03 -7.92 15.37
N LEU A 96 0.18 -7.54 16.66
CA LEU A 96 -0.96 -7.39 17.55
C LEU A 96 -1.83 -6.20 17.13
N ILE A 97 -1.20 -5.09 16.78
CA ILE A 97 -1.91 -3.88 16.32
C ILE A 97 -2.56 -4.14 14.95
N LEU A 98 -1.86 -4.79 14.01
CA LEU A 98 -2.42 -5.21 12.72
C LEU A 98 -3.68 -6.08 12.89
N LYS A 99 -3.62 -7.06 13.79
CA LYS A 99 -4.76 -7.90 14.14
C LYS A 99 -5.94 -7.10 14.71
N ARG A 100 -5.67 -6.12 15.60
CA ARG A 100 -6.69 -5.23 16.16
C ARG A 100 -7.30 -4.28 15.12
N MET A 101 -6.53 -3.90 14.11
CA MET A 101 -7.00 -3.16 12.94
C MET A 101 -7.79 -4.02 11.95
N GLY A 102 -7.80 -5.35 12.11
CA GLY A 102 -8.44 -6.29 11.18
C GLY A 102 -7.66 -6.46 9.87
N ARG A 103 -6.33 -6.26 9.90
CA ARG A 103 -5.47 -6.47 8.74
C ARG A 103 -5.24 -7.96 8.49
N ARG A 104 -5.08 -8.32 7.20
CA ARG A 104 -4.88 -9.71 6.75
C ARG A 104 -3.41 -10.08 6.62
N HIS A 105 -2.51 -9.09 6.57
CA HIS A 105 -1.07 -9.27 6.51
C HIS A 105 -0.42 -9.16 7.90
N SER A 106 0.71 -9.80 8.06
CA SER A 106 1.66 -9.63 9.16
C SER A 106 2.80 -8.68 8.78
N ARG A 107 3.64 -8.31 9.74
CA ARG A 107 4.87 -7.56 9.45
C ARG A 107 5.85 -8.36 8.59
N GLU A 108 5.92 -9.66 8.82
CA GLU A 108 6.76 -10.61 8.09
C GLU A 108 6.35 -10.70 6.61
N ASP A 109 5.03 -10.65 6.34
CA ASP A 109 4.52 -10.62 4.96
C ASP A 109 4.97 -9.36 4.22
N VAL A 110 4.98 -8.20 4.90
CA VAL A 110 5.46 -6.94 4.29
C VAL A 110 6.95 -6.99 3.97
N ILE A 111 7.77 -7.50 4.90
CA ILE A 111 9.22 -7.65 4.70
C ILE A 111 9.49 -8.59 3.53
N SER A 112 8.84 -9.76 3.53
CA SER A 112 8.95 -10.76 2.46
C SER A 112 8.54 -10.20 1.11
N LEU A 113 7.40 -9.49 1.05
CA LEU A 113 6.91 -8.87 -0.18
C LEU A 113 7.89 -7.84 -0.76
N CYS A 114 8.40 -6.95 0.07
CA CYS A 114 9.39 -5.95 -0.36
C CYS A 114 10.69 -6.63 -0.84
N GLY A 115 11.14 -7.68 -0.16
CA GLY A 115 12.31 -8.48 -0.57
C GLY A 115 12.10 -9.11 -1.95
N ARG A 116 10.99 -9.82 -2.14
CA ARG A 116 10.64 -10.49 -3.41
C ARG A 116 10.50 -9.51 -4.59
N LEU A 117 9.93 -8.34 -4.37
CA LEU A 117 9.84 -7.31 -5.41
C LEU A 117 11.22 -6.78 -5.79
N ARG A 118 12.15 -6.60 -4.82
CA ARG A 118 13.52 -6.20 -5.11
C ARG A 118 14.35 -7.31 -5.79
N GLU A 119 14.08 -8.58 -5.49
CA GLU A 119 14.73 -9.70 -6.18
C GLU A 119 14.45 -9.69 -7.67
N VAL A 120 13.20 -9.44 -8.06
CA VAL A 120 12.81 -9.40 -9.48
C VAL A 120 13.08 -8.05 -10.15
N ARG A 121 13.17 -6.97 -9.34
CA ARG A 121 13.36 -5.60 -9.83
C ARG A 121 14.08 -4.74 -8.78
N PRO A 122 15.43 -4.75 -8.79
CA PRO A 122 16.27 -4.11 -7.74
C PRO A 122 16.02 -2.61 -7.53
N GLU A 123 15.57 -1.89 -8.56
CA GLU A 123 15.25 -0.46 -8.49
C GLU A 123 13.92 -0.14 -7.81
N CYS A 124 13.16 -1.14 -7.35
CA CYS A 124 11.90 -0.91 -6.65
C CYS A 124 12.09 -0.07 -5.39
N THR A 125 11.26 0.96 -5.28
CA THR A 125 11.11 1.80 -4.09
C THR A 125 9.74 1.60 -3.46
N PHE A 126 9.64 1.78 -2.14
CA PHE A 126 8.40 1.51 -1.42
C PHE A 126 7.92 2.71 -0.64
N GLY A 127 6.62 2.97 -0.74
CA GLY A 127 5.91 3.87 0.14
C GLY A 127 4.96 3.10 1.04
N ALA A 128 4.60 3.65 2.21
CA ALA A 128 3.58 3.03 3.03
C ALA A 128 2.80 4.05 3.88
N ASP A 129 1.51 3.71 4.10
CA ASP A 129 0.67 4.39 5.07
C ASP A 129 0.88 3.80 6.46
N PHE A 130 1.02 4.67 7.48
CA PHE A 130 1.10 4.29 8.89
C PHE A 130 0.14 5.10 9.75
N ILE A 131 -0.52 4.42 10.69
CA ILE A 131 -1.36 5.02 11.73
C ILE A 131 -0.64 4.90 13.06
N CYS A 132 -0.32 6.04 13.69
CA CYS A 132 0.34 6.09 14.99
C CYS A 132 -0.65 6.29 16.12
N GLY A 133 -0.44 5.59 17.23
CA GLY A 133 -1.28 5.70 18.41
C GLY A 133 -2.66 5.09 18.20
N PHE A 134 -2.75 4.00 17.44
CA PHE A 134 -3.96 3.18 17.41
C PHE A 134 -4.31 2.74 18.84
N PRO A 135 -5.60 2.61 19.21
CA PRO A 135 -5.99 2.20 20.55
C PRO A 135 -5.20 0.99 21.04
N THR A 136 -4.72 1.07 22.28
CA THR A 136 -3.87 0.06 22.93
C THR A 136 -2.44 -0.12 22.38
N GLU A 137 -1.98 0.71 21.46
CA GLU A 137 -0.59 0.69 20.99
C GLU A 137 0.37 1.11 22.14
N THR A 138 1.29 0.22 22.49
CA THR A 138 2.36 0.49 23.47
C THR A 138 3.60 1.08 22.79
N ASP A 139 4.59 1.49 23.59
CA ASP A 139 5.89 1.95 23.05
C ASP A 139 6.64 0.82 22.34
N GLU A 140 6.49 -0.42 22.80
CA GLU A 140 7.05 -1.60 22.14
C GLU A 140 6.39 -1.84 20.77
N ASN A 141 5.06 -1.76 20.67
CA ASN A 141 4.35 -1.89 19.39
C ASN A 141 4.79 -0.79 18.41
N PHE A 142 4.96 0.44 18.89
CA PHE A 142 5.47 1.53 18.06
C PHE A 142 6.94 1.30 17.64
N ALA A 143 7.80 0.77 18.52
CA ALA A 143 9.17 0.40 18.18
C ALA A 143 9.23 -0.69 17.09
N ASN A 144 8.28 -1.65 17.08
CA ASN A 144 8.16 -2.64 16.03
C ASN A 144 7.80 -2.00 14.67
N THR A 145 7.02 -0.91 14.66
CA THR A 145 6.74 -0.15 13.44
C THR A 145 8.02 0.53 12.90
N LEU A 146 8.85 1.12 13.78
CA LEU A 146 10.14 1.69 13.37
C LEU A 146 11.05 0.64 12.73
N LYS A 147 11.18 -0.53 13.37
CA LYS A 147 11.98 -1.66 12.85
C LYS A 147 11.48 -2.15 11.51
N LEU A 148 10.15 -2.29 11.32
CA LEU A 148 9.58 -2.71 10.04
C LEU A 148 10.01 -1.78 8.89
N ILE A 149 9.99 -0.47 9.11
CA ILE A 149 10.36 0.52 8.09
C ILE A 149 11.79 0.30 7.61
N GLU A 150 12.71 0.01 8.53
CA GLU A 150 14.11 -0.29 8.22
C GLU A 150 14.26 -1.65 7.53
N GLU A 151 13.70 -2.71 8.09
CA GLU A 151 13.82 -4.08 7.61
C GLU A 151 13.18 -4.28 6.22
N ALA A 152 12.04 -3.65 5.97
CA ALA A 152 11.39 -3.68 4.66
C ALA A 152 11.99 -2.64 3.68
N GLY A 153 12.82 -1.72 4.16
CA GLY A 153 13.42 -0.64 3.37
C GLY A 153 12.36 0.28 2.76
N ILE A 154 11.41 0.75 3.57
CA ILE A 154 10.36 1.65 3.10
C ILE A 154 10.91 3.07 3.01
N ASP A 155 10.84 3.68 1.81
CA ASP A 155 11.45 4.98 1.50
C ASP A 155 10.54 6.17 1.78
N LYS A 156 9.24 6.01 1.51
CA LYS A 156 8.25 7.09 1.64
C LYS A 156 7.19 6.74 2.69
N LEU A 157 7.00 7.62 3.65
CA LEU A 157 6.08 7.41 4.76
C LEU A 157 4.92 8.40 4.68
N HIS A 158 3.69 7.88 4.59
CA HIS A 158 2.48 8.65 4.84
C HIS A 158 2.00 8.35 6.25
N VAL A 159 2.12 9.31 7.14
CA VAL A 159 1.93 9.11 8.58
C VAL A 159 0.73 9.88 9.10
N PHE A 160 -0.18 9.15 9.73
CA PHE A 160 -1.42 9.66 10.29
C PHE A 160 -1.48 9.36 11.79
N PRO A 161 -1.67 10.38 12.66
CA PRO A 161 -2.07 10.10 14.03
C PRO A 161 -3.48 9.47 14.00
N TYR A 162 -3.71 8.45 14.83
CA TYR A 162 -5.03 7.83 14.92
C TYR A 162 -6.11 8.87 15.24
N SER A 163 -7.18 8.83 14.45
CA SER A 163 -8.38 9.65 14.65
C SER A 163 -9.56 8.77 14.98
N GLU A 164 -10.13 8.97 16.14
CA GLU A 164 -11.31 8.22 16.60
C GLU A 164 -12.49 8.44 15.66
N ARG A 165 -13.18 7.34 15.35
CA ARG A 165 -14.38 7.35 14.50
C ARG A 165 -15.53 6.73 15.28
N PRO A 166 -16.55 7.52 15.65
CA PRO A 166 -17.73 7.00 16.37
C PRO A 166 -18.32 5.77 15.67
N GLY A 167 -18.78 4.81 16.47
CA GLY A 167 -19.40 3.58 15.97
C GLY A 167 -18.43 2.47 15.55
N THR A 168 -17.10 2.72 15.52
CA THR A 168 -16.10 1.68 15.22
C THR A 168 -15.72 0.88 16.47
N PRO A 169 -15.30 -0.40 16.33
CA PRO A 169 -14.74 -1.17 17.44
C PRO A 169 -13.56 -0.45 18.12
N ALA A 170 -12.69 0.17 17.33
CA ALA A 170 -11.51 0.90 17.82
C ALA A 170 -11.87 2.07 18.75
N ALA A 171 -12.99 2.76 18.53
CA ALA A 171 -13.45 3.85 19.40
C ALA A 171 -13.83 3.36 20.83
N ARG A 172 -14.09 2.07 20.99
CA ARG A 172 -14.44 1.45 22.29
C ARG A 172 -13.25 0.85 23.02
N MET A 173 -12.08 0.83 22.41
CA MET A 173 -10.84 0.33 23.01
C MET A 173 -10.17 1.43 23.88
N PRO A 174 -9.29 1.07 24.84
CA PRO A 174 -8.47 2.04 25.57
C PRO A 174 -7.66 2.92 24.63
N GLN A 175 -7.91 4.23 24.70
CA GLN A 175 -7.32 5.21 23.77
C GLN A 175 -5.91 5.60 24.20
N VAL A 176 -5.00 5.72 23.24
CA VAL A 176 -3.70 6.35 23.43
C VAL A 176 -3.90 7.87 23.55
N PRO A 177 -3.27 8.58 24.51
CA PRO A 177 -3.38 10.02 24.63
C PRO A 177 -3.02 10.78 23.35
N VAL A 178 -3.76 11.85 23.03
CA VAL A 178 -3.60 12.59 21.77
C VAL A 178 -2.18 13.14 21.56
N HIS A 179 -1.52 13.60 22.65
CA HIS A 179 -0.14 14.08 22.57
C HIS A 179 0.83 12.97 22.15
N ILE A 180 0.68 11.75 22.70
CA ILE A 180 1.49 10.57 22.30
C ILE A 180 1.26 10.20 20.83
N ARG A 181 0.00 10.22 20.36
CA ARG A 181 -0.30 9.97 18.93
C ARG A 181 0.45 10.95 18.02
N ARG A 182 0.47 12.24 18.40
CA ARG A 182 1.15 13.29 17.64
C ARG A 182 2.66 13.15 17.68
N GLU A 183 3.21 12.89 18.85
CA GLU A 183 4.64 12.66 19.05
C GLU A 183 5.17 11.49 18.22
N ARG A 184 4.47 10.33 18.26
CA ARG A 184 4.81 9.17 17.44
C ARG A 184 4.72 9.47 15.96
N ALA A 185 3.67 10.18 15.52
CA ALA A 185 3.51 10.57 14.12
C ALA A 185 4.63 11.52 13.66
N GLU A 186 5.05 12.46 14.50
CA GLU A 186 6.16 13.37 14.23
C GLU A 186 7.48 12.61 14.12
N LYS A 187 7.75 11.70 15.06
CA LYS A 187 8.93 10.84 15.04
C LYS A 187 9.03 10.05 13.73
N LEU A 188 7.93 9.42 13.26
CA LEU A 188 7.93 8.72 11.98
C LEU A 188 8.17 9.66 10.78
N ARG A 189 7.57 10.84 10.76
CA ARG A 189 7.75 11.81 9.66
C ARG A 189 9.19 12.31 9.55
N ASN A 190 9.91 12.34 10.66
CA ASN A 190 11.30 12.84 10.71
C ASN A 190 12.31 11.74 10.36
N LEU A 191 11.96 10.44 10.47
CA LEU A 191 12.85 9.31 10.19
C LEU A 191 13.55 9.38 8.81
N ARG A 192 12.93 9.99 7.80
CA ARG A 192 13.46 10.07 6.43
C ARG A 192 13.85 11.49 6.01
N LYS A 193 13.80 12.47 6.92
CA LYS A 193 14.32 13.81 6.68
C LYS A 193 15.80 13.94 7.00
N GLU A 194 16.30 13.05 7.84
CA GLU A 194 17.71 13.03 8.28
C GLU A 194 18.62 12.32 7.26
N ASP A 195 18.05 11.58 6.29
CA ASP A 195 18.77 10.87 5.22
C ASP A 195 18.95 11.72 3.93
N LYS A 196 18.64 13.03 3.99
CA LYS A 196 18.84 14.00 2.91
C LYS A 196 19.86 15.06 3.34
#